data_409b17cd94c5c660518c49ad8b81e91c
#
_entry.id   409b17cd94c5c660518c49ad8b81e91c
#
_cell.length_a   1.000
_cell.length_b   1.000
_cell.length_c   1.000
_cell.angle_alpha   90.00
_cell.angle_beta   90.00
_cell.angle_gamma   90.00
#
_symmetry.space_group_name_H-M   'P 1'
#
loop_
_entity.id
_entity.type
_entity.pdbx_description
1 polymer ?
#
loop_
_entity_poly.entity_id
_entity_poly.type
_entity_poly.pdbx_seq_one_letter_code
_entity_poly.pdbx_strand_id
1 'polypeptide(L)'
;YQFLFEEIGFQKAFIPLKTKLSVEGSDYTVNENGIPCCPHDPSLPMRREGSKSHLRSKLPTMKFVCPKMKWEYNSADKSKCRVCHCDNPCTSSSCGRMIYIYPEKNIRAYPGVARGSQEWEDTYKIRVNVEKSINHFKDSFCIADRKTQNEKTLHADLLLAGITQLVTVLVADKIHQHQYIRSLKPLIS
;
A
#
# COMPACT_ATOMS: atom_id res chain seq x y z
N TYR A 1 4.06 10.67 -5.50
CA TYR A 1 4.29 9.95 -4.23
C TYR A 1 5.64 10.30 -3.61
N GLN A 2 6.71 10.41 -4.40
CA GLN A 2 8.04 10.76 -3.90
C GLN A 2 8.01 12.05 -3.07
N PHE A 3 7.36 13.10 -3.57
CA PHE A 3 7.13 14.36 -2.85
C PHE A 3 6.47 14.16 -1.46
N LEU A 4 5.48 13.27 -1.34
CA LEU A 4 4.81 13.02 -0.07
C LEU A 4 5.76 12.41 0.97
N PHE A 5 6.67 11.53 0.55
CA PHE A 5 7.61 10.89 1.46
C PHE A 5 8.83 11.76 1.77
N GLU A 6 9.38 12.44 0.77
CA GLU A 6 10.63 13.18 0.90
C GLU A 6 10.43 14.59 1.46
N GLU A 7 9.38 15.30 1.00
CA GLU A 7 9.14 16.70 1.37
C GLU A 7 8.15 16.83 2.53
N ILE A 8 7.06 16.05 2.52
CA ILE A 8 6.02 16.13 3.55
C ILE A 8 6.30 15.19 4.73
N GLY A 9 7.17 14.18 4.53
CA GLY A 9 7.58 13.26 5.60
C GLY A 9 6.60 12.14 5.90
N PHE A 10 5.72 11.75 4.96
CA PHE A 10 4.87 10.58 5.13
C PHE A 10 5.72 9.32 5.31
N GLN A 11 5.43 8.52 6.32
CA GLN A 11 6.13 7.27 6.60
C GLN A 11 5.49 6.05 5.92
N LYS A 12 4.19 6.10 5.67
CA LYS A 12 3.40 5.01 5.10
C LYS A 12 2.41 5.54 4.08
N ALA A 13 2.15 4.75 3.05
CA ALA A 13 1.09 5.00 2.07
C ALA A 13 0.41 3.69 1.70
N PHE A 14 -0.92 3.69 1.66
CA PHE A 14 -1.73 2.52 1.34
C PHE A 14 -2.18 2.60 -0.11
N ILE A 15 -1.28 2.23 -1.03
CA ILE A 15 -1.44 2.35 -2.47
C ILE A 15 -1.53 0.96 -3.09
N PRO A 16 -2.63 0.62 -3.81
CA PRO A 16 -2.72 -0.66 -4.50
C PRO A 16 -1.70 -0.74 -5.63
N LEU A 17 -1.19 -1.93 -5.89
CA LEU A 17 -0.41 -2.18 -7.08
C LEU A 17 -1.35 -2.23 -8.30
N LYS A 18 -0.91 -1.64 -9.41
CA LYS A 18 -1.52 -1.93 -10.71
C LYS A 18 -1.11 -3.36 -11.10
N THR A 19 -2.04 -4.13 -11.61
CA THR A 19 -1.96 -5.57 -11.90
C THR A 19 -0.87 -5.97 -12.92
N LYS A 20 -0.10 -5.02 -13.48
CA LYS A 20 0.98 -5.25 -14.44
C LYS A 20 2.26 -4.55 -13.98
N LEU A 21 2.82 -4.97 -12.85
CA LEU A 21 4.21 -4.65 -12.53
C LEU A 21 5.11 -5.84 -12.91
N SER A 22 5.23 -6.08 -14.23
CA SER A 22 6.49 -6.55 -14.75
C SER A 22 7.50 -5.44 -14.46
N VAL A 23 8.48 -5.71 -13.64
CA VAL A 23 9.61 -4.78 -13.44
C VAL A 23 10.39 -4.88 -14.75
N GLU A 24 10.25 -3.88 -15.65
CA GLU A 24 10.95 -3.85 -16.93
C GLU A 24 12.44 -4.14 -16.70
N GLY A 25 12.98 -5.10 -17.45
CA GLY A 25 14.38 -5.53 -17.34
C GLY A 25 14.71 -6.47 -16.18
N SER A 26 13.74 -7.01 -15.45
CA SER A 26 13.97 -8.05 -14.45
C SER A 26 13.55 -9.44 -14.96
N ASP A 27 14.25 -10.43 -14.47
CA ASP A 27 14.01 -11.86 -14.75
C ASP A 27 13.06 -12.51 -13.72
N TYR A 28 12.36 -11.70 -12.93
CA TYR A 28 11.39 -12.16 -11.93
C TYR A 28 10.06 -11.41 -12.04
N THR A 29 9.01 -12.05 -11.58
CA THR A 29 7.69 -11.46 -11.46
C THR A 29 7.41 -11.04 -10.02
N VAL A 30 6.42 -10.19 -9.80
CA VAL A 30 5.90 -9.85 -8.47
C VAL A 30 4.46 -10.29 -8.35
N ASN A 31 4.07 -10.75 -7.17
CA ASN A 31 2.68 -11.08 -6.90
C ASN A 31 1.84 -9.81 -6.62
N GLU A 32 0.54 -9.98 -6.38
CA GLU A 32 -0.39 -8.89 -6.06
C GLU A 32 0.01 -8.06 -4.82
N ASN A 33 0.77 -8.66 -3.90
CA ASN A 33 1.30 -7.99 -2.71
C ASN A 33 2.65 -7.28 -2.97
N GLY A 34 3.16 -7.32 -4.20
CA GLY A 34 4.44 -6.72 -4.57
C GLY A 34 5.65 -7.51 -4.09
N ILE A 35 5.47 -8.76 -3.71
CA ILE A 35 6.56 -9.65 -3.29
C ILE A 35 7.14 -10.29 -4.54
N PRO A 36 8.47 -10.24 -4.76
CA PRO A 36 9.11 -10.96 -5.85
C PRO A 36 8.83 -12.45 -5.77
N CYS A 37 8.61 -13.08 -6.91
CA CYS A 37 8.38 -14.51 -7.01
C CYS A 37 9.61 -15.23 -7.58
N CYS A 38 9.66 -16.54 -7.38
CA CYS A 38 10.71 -17.36 -7.96
C CYS A 38 10.67 -17.26 -9.50
N PRO A 39 11.80 -17.06 -10.22
CA PRO A 39 11.82 -17.00 -11.67
C PRO A 39 11.32 -18.28 -12.35
N HIS A 40 11.54 -19.44 -11.73
CA HIS A 40 11.12 -20.75 -12.24
C HIS A 40 9.69 -21.12 -11.82
N ASP A 41 9.17 -20.48 -10.77
CA ASP A 41 7.83 -20.73 -10.24
C ASP A 41 7.20 -19.42 -9.78
N PRO A 42 6.46 -18.73 -10.66
CA PRO A 42 5.80 -17.46 -10.33
C PRO A 42 4.77 -17.55 -9.20
N SER A 43 4.27 -18.76 -8.89
CA SER A 43 3.34 -18.96 -7.77
C SER A 43 4.02 -18.97 -6.40
N LEU A 44 5.37 -19.08 -6.38
CA LEU A 44 6.16 -19.19 -5.16
C LEU A 44 6.77 -17.83 -4.77
N PRO A 45 6.18 -17.10 -3.80
CA PRO A 45 6.70 -15.83 -3.34
C PRO A 45 8.02 -16.01 -2.58
N MET A 46 8.95 -15.10 -2.80
CA MET A 46 10.23 -15.08 -2.08
C MET A 46 10.03 -14.64 -0.63
N ARG A 47 10.85 -15.19 0.26
CA ARG A 47 10.81 -14.87 1.68
C ARG A 47 11.56 -13.57 1.95
N ARG A 48 10.94 -12.65 2.67
CA ARG A 48 11.61 -11.44 3.15
C ARG A 48 12.63 -11.80 4.24
N GLU A 49 13.87 -11.34 4.06
CA GLU A 49 14.97 -11.59 4.98
C GLU A 49 15.61 -10.26 5.45
N GLY A 50 14.81 -9.44 6.12
CA GLY A 50 15.28 -8.19 6.69
C GLY A 50 15.24 -6.99 5.74
N SER A 51 15.75 -5.88 6.23
CA SER A 51 15.92 -4.62 5.52
C SER A 51 17.28 -4.02 5.90
N LYS A 52 17.94 -3.37 4.95
CA LYS A 52 19.16 -2.60 5.24
C LYS A 52 18.85 -1.13 5.09
N SER A 53 19.17 -0.36 6.13
CA SER A 53 19.26 1.10 6.02
C SER A 53 20.58 1.43 5.33
N HIS A 54 20.52 2.23 4.27
CA HIS A 54 21.71 2.77 3.64
C HIS A 54 21.89 4.23 4.08
N LEU A 55 23.14 4.63 4.34
CA LEU A 55 23.50 6.00 4.75
C LEU A 55 23.02 7.08 3.77
N ARG A 56 22.78 6.71 2.50
CA ARG A 56 22.34 7.62 1.42
C ARG A 56 20.86 7.51 1.08
N SER A 57 20.15 6.52 1.62
CA SER A 57 18.76 6.26 1.32
C SER A 57 17.89 6.55 2.52
N LYS A 58 16.88 7.41 2.35
CA LYS A 58 15.89 7.70 3.40
C LYS A 58 14.99 6.48 3.69
N LEU A 59 14.87 5.56 2.73
CA LEU A 59 14.03 4.39 2.83
C LEU A 59 14.87 3.10 2.86
N PRO A 60 14.53 2.13 3.72
CA PRO A 60 15.29 0.90 3.85
C PRO A 60 15.14 0.01 2.62
N THR A 61 16.26 -0.51 2.11
CA THR A 61 16.26 -1.53 1.06
C THR A 61 15.75 -2.85 1.60
N MET A 62 14.83 -3.47 0.90
CA MET A 62 14.29 -4.77 1.28
C MET A 62 15.01 -5.91 0.57
N LYS A 63 15.37 -6.93 1.33
CA LYS A 63 16.00 -8.15 0.85
C LYS A 63 14.98 -9.29 0.82
N PHE A 64 14.87 -9.92 -0.33
CA PHE A 64 14.08 -11.14 -0.53
C PHE A 64 15.01 -12.28 -0.94
N VAL A 65 14.75 -13.47 -0.43
CA VAL A 65 15.53 -14.68 -0.70
C VAL A 65 14.62 -15.81 -1.17
N CYS A 66 15.17 -16.70 -1.96
CA CYS A 66 14.45 -17.87 -2.43
C CYS A 66 13.93 -18.69 -1.24
N PRO A 67 12.63 -19.04 -1.19
CA PRO A 67 12.04 -19.79 -0.08
C PRO A 67 12.56 -21.23 0.02
N LYS A 68 13.08 -21.78 -1.08
CA LYS A 68 13.71 -23.10 -1.12
C LYS A 68 15.14 -23.11 -0.58
N MET A 69 15.71 -21.94 -0.28
CA MET A 69 16.98 -21.81 0.43
C MET A 69 16.75 -21.94 1.92
N LYS A 70 17.37 -22.94 2.54
CA LYS A 70 17.32 -23.16 4.00
C LYS A 70 18.71 -23.14 4.61
N TRP A 71 18.76 -22.80 5.88
CA TRP A 71 19.96 -22.95 6.67
C TRP A 71 20.04 -24.37 7.17
N GLU A 72 21.15 -25.05 6.87
CA GLU A 72 21.45 -26.36 7.38
C GLU A 72 22.70 -26.30 8.23
N TYR A 73 22.71 -27.14 9.27
CA TYR A 73 23.85 -27.28 10.14
C TYR A 73 24.70 -28.47 9.68
N ASN A 74 25.94 -28.19 9.28
CA ASN A 74 26.90 -29.23 8.96
C ASN A 74 27.56 -29.68 10.27
N SER A 75 27.23 -30.90 10.69
CA SER A 75 27.77 -31.47 11.95
C SER A 75 29.27 -31.76 11.86
N ALA A 76 29.82 -31.98 10.67
CA ALA A 76 31.24 -32.26 10.49
C ALA A 76 32.12 -31.01 10.76
N ASP A 77 31.70 -29.87 10.23
CA ASP A 77 32.46 -28.62 10.33
C ASP A 77 31.92 -27.68 11.41
N LYS A 78 30.86 -28.06 12.12
CA LYS A 78 30.12 -27.24 13.10
C LYS A 78 29.70 -25.85 12.50
N SER A 79 29.53 -25.79 11.20
CA SER A 79 29.19 -24.58 10.49
C SER A 79 27.71 -24.59 10.03
N LYS A 80 27.13 -23.38 9.86
CA LYS A 80 25.82 -23.22 9.20
C LYS A 80 26.07 -22.83 7.76
N CYS A 81 25.53 -23.59 6.82
CA CYS A 81 25.56 -23.29 5.41
C CYS A 81 24.14 -23.11 4.87
N ARG A 82 24.03 -22.40 3.76
CA ARG A 82 22.78 -22.32 3.02
C ARG A 82 22.76 -23.40 1.95
N VAL A 83 21.67 -24.14 1.90
CA VAL A 83 21.46 -25.20 0.89
C VAL A 83 20.21 -24.91 0.08
N CYS A 84 20.33 -25.02 -1.23
CA CYS A 84 19.20 -24.88 -2.16
C CYS A 84 18.51 -26.23 -2.33
N HIS A 85 17.22 -26.26 -2.03
CA HIS A 85 16.37 -27.43 -2.24
C HIS A 85 15.59 -27.36 -3.57
N CYS A 86 16.20 -26.82 -4.60
CA CYS A 86 15.65 -26.80 -5.96
C CYS A 86 16.31 -27.88 -6.80
N ASP A 87 15.51 -28.65 -7.55
CA ASP A 87 16.02 -29.61 -8.54
C ASP A 87 16.78 -28.90 -9.67
N ASN A 88 16.33 -27.70 -10.01
CA ASN A 88 16.97 -26.82 -10.99
C ASN A 88 17.23 -25.45 -10.38
N PRO A 89 18.42 -25.19 -9.82
CA PRO A 89 18.75 -23.90 -9.20
C PRO A 89 18.75 -22.76 -10.22
N CYS A 90 18.08 -21.62 -9.89
CA CYS A 90 18.03 -20.44 -10.73
C CYS A 90 19.26 -19.54 -10.62
N THR A 91 20.27 -19.95 -9.87
CA THR A 91 21.53 -19.23 -9.67
C THR A 91 22.63 -20.17 -9.24
N SER A 92 23.85 -19.89 -9.65
CA SER A 92 25.06 -20.59 -9.22
C SER A 92 25.59 -20.07 -7.86
N SER A 93 24.96 -19.05 -7.28
CA SER A 93 25.39 -18.47 -6.02
C SER A 93 25.13 -19.44 -4.85
N SER A 94 26.13 -19.67 -4.03
CA SER A 94 26.02 -20.45 -2.79
C SER A 94 25.00 -19.86 -1.78
N CYS A 95 24.72 -18.56 -1.89
CA CYS A 95 23.72 -17.90 -1.08
C CYS A 95 22.30 -18.00 -1.66
N GLY A 96 22.13 -18.63 -2.84
CA GLY A 96 20.88 -18.71 -3.57
C GLY A 96 20.45 -17.37 -4.21
N ARG A 97 19.27 -17.38 -4.82
CA ARG A 97 18.73 -16.18 -5.44
C ARG A 97 18.31 -15.16 -4.38
N MET A 98 18.84 -13.96 -4.50
CA MET A 98 18.47 -12.82 -3.68
C MET A 98 18.02 -11.66 -4.58
N ILE A 99 16.92 -11.02 -4.19
CA ILE A 99 16.40 -9.83 -4.88
C ILE A 99 16.36 -8.69 -3.87
N TYR A 100 16.88 -7.54 -4.30
CA TYR A 100 16.84 -6.31 -3.51
C TYR A 100 15.85 -5.36 -4.15
N ILE A 101 14.86 -4.91 -3.39
CA ILE A 101 13.94 -3.85 -3.81
C ILE A 101 14.39 -2.54 -3.14
N TYR A 102 14.56 -1.55 -3.98
CA TYR A 102 14.95 -0.19 -3.59
C TYR A 102 13.70 0.71 -3.66
N PRO A 103 13.07 1.05 -2.53
CA PRO A 103 11.87 1.89 -2.50
C PRO A 103 12.05 3.24 -3.17
N GLU A 104 13.26 3.79 -3.17
CA GLU A 104 13.59 5.04 -3.85
C GLU A 104 13.38 4.98 -5.36
N LYS A 105 13.63 3.82 -5.98
CA LYS A 105 13.43 3.62 -7.41
C LYS A 105 11.97 3.37 -7.76
N ASN A 106 11.24 2.74 -6.85
CA ASN A 106 9.82 2.44 -7.03
C ASN A 106 9.09 2.42 -5.68
N ILE A 107 8.63 3.58 -5.26
CA ILE A 107 7.95 3.76 -3.98
C ILE A 107 6.63 2.98 -3.89
N ARG A 108 6.01 2.66 -5.04
CA ARG A 108 4.81 1.81 -5.06
C ARG A 108 5.10 0.35 -4.73
N ALA A 109 6.33 -0.11 -4.98
CA ALA A 109 6.72 -1.47 -4.63
C ALA A 109 6.77 -1.65 -3.11
N TYR A 110 7.11 -0.59 -2.37
CA TYR A 110 7.09 -0.62 -0.91
C TYR A 110 6.66 0.72 -0.31
N PRO A 111 5.39 0.90 -0.02
CA PRO A 111 4.86 2.15 0.52
C PRO A 111 5.05 2.32 2.05
N GLY A 112 6.09 1.77 2.64
CA GLY A 112 6.38 1.86 4.08
C GLY A 112 5.64 0.85 4.96
N VAL A 113 4.74 0.06 4.39
CA VAL A 113 4.00 -1.02 5.04
C VAL A 113 3.94 -2.24 4.14
N ALA A 114 4.06 -3.44 4.70
CA ALA A 114 3.98 -4.65 3.91
C ALA A 114 2.54 -4.90 3.43
N ARG A 115 2.34 -5.04 2.12
CA ARG A 115 1.05 -5.45 1.57
C ARG A 115 0.72 -6.86 2.01
N GLY A 116 -0.56 -7.14 2.28
CA GLY A 116 -1.00 -8.41 2.83
C GLY A 116 -0.69 -8.59 4.33
N SER A 117 -0.13 -7.58 5.01
CA SER A 117 -0.08 -7.56 6.46
C SER A 117 -1.44 -7.17 7.04
N GLN A 118 -1.70 -7.54 8.30
CA GLN A 118 -2.95 -7.17 8.98
C GLN A 118 -3.11 -5.64 9.02
N GLU A 119 -2.04 -4.89 9.27
CA GLU A 119 -2.04 -3.43 9.23
C GLU A 119 -2.46 -2.88 7.85
N TRP A 120 -1.98 -3.50 6.78
CA TRP A 120 -2.38 -3.13 5.42
C TRP A 120 -3.86 -3.35 5.20
N GLU A 121 -4.34 -4.57 5.50
CA GLU A 121 -5.74 -4.95 5.29
C GLU A 121 -6.70 -4.06 6.08
N ASP A 122 -6.42 -3.82 7.34
CA ASP A 122 -7.30 -3.03 8.21
C ASP A 122 -7.35 -1.57 7.77
N THR A 123 -6.20 -0.98 7.42
CA THR A 123 -6.15 0.41 6.97
C THR A 123 -6.71 0.56 5.55
N TYR A 124 -6.45 -0.41 4.66
CA TYR A 124 -6.95 -0.34 3.29
C TYR A 124 -8.48 -0.43 3.23
N LYS A 125 -9.12 -1.17 4.13
CA LYS A 125 -10.59 -1.21 4.27
C LYS A 125 -11.18 0.17 4.54
N ILE A 126 -10.47 1.03 5.26
CA ILE A 126 -10.92 2.42 5.55
C ILE A 126 -11.06 3.24 4.28
N ARG A 127 -10.31 2.92 3.20
CA ARG A 127 -10.42 3.57 1.90
C ARG A 127 -11.85 3.56 1.35
N VAL A 128 -12.59 2.49 1.58
CA VAL A 128 -14.00 2.39 1.17
C VAL A 128 -14.84 3.53 1.79
N ASN A 129 -14.51 3.96 3.00
CA ASN A 129 -15.21 5.08 3.65
C ASN A 129 -14.92 6.42 2.96
N VAL A 130 -13.69 6.61 2.46
CA VAL A 130 -13.34 7.80 1.66
C VAL A 130 -14.13 7.82 0.35
N GLU A 131 -14.22 6.68 -0.34
CA GLU A 131 -15.00 6.55 -1.57
C GLU A 131 -16.49 6.79 -1.32
N LYS A 132 -17.03 6.23 -0.23
CA LYS A 132 -18.42 6.48 0.20
C LYS A 132 -18.66 7.95 0.53
N SER A 133 -17.70 8.62 1.17
CA SER A 133 -17.78 10.04 1.47
C SER A 133 -17.77 10.89 0.19
N ILE A 134 -16.88 10.60 -0.75
CA ILE A 134 -16.82 11.28 -2.05
C ILE A 134 -18.14 11.10 -2.80
N ASN A 135 -18.69 9.88 -2.83
CA ASN A 135 -19.98 9.63 -3.48
C ASN A 135 -21.12 10.36 -2.76
N HIS A 136 -21.10 10.39 -1.44
CA HIS A 136 -22.07 11.17 -0.67
C HIS A 136 -22.01 12.67 -1.03
N PHE A 137 -20.80 13.26 -1.14
CA PHE A 137 -20.68 14.66 -1.60
C PHE A 137 -21.21 14.86 -3.02
N LYS A 138 -20.94 13.92 -3.92
CA LYS A 138 -21.43 13.99 -5.30
C LYS A 138 -22.95 13.92 -5.38
N ASP A 139 -23.54 12.95 -4.68
CA ASP A 139 -24.96 12.62 -4.82
C ASP A 139 -25.84 13.49 -3.92
N SER A 140 -25.50 13.60 -2.63
CA SER A 140 -26.34 14.31 -1.65
C SER A 140 -26.19 15.84 -1.70
N PHE A 141 -25.01 16.34 -2.09
CA PHE A 141 -24.77 17.77 -2.26
C PHE A 141 -24.75 18.21 -3.72
N CYS A 142 -25.10 17.32 -4.66
CA CYS A 142 -25.20 17.57 -6.10
C CYS A 142 -23.95 18.23 -6.71
N ILE A 143 -22.77 17.94 -6.16
CA ILE A 143 -21.52 18.55 -6.63
C ILE A 143 -21.16 18.05 -8.05
N ALA A 144 -21.55 16.80 -8.38
CA ALA A 144 -21.29 16.24 -9.70
C ALA A 144 -22.16 16.86 -10.80
N ASP A 145 -23.35 17.36 -10.46
CA ASP A 145 -24.33 17.88 -11.42
C ASP A 145 -24.11 19.38 -11.72
N ARG A 146 -23.15 20.01 -11.06
CA ARG A 146 -22.88 21.42 -11.24
C ARG A 146 -22.15 21.67 -12.57
N LYS A 147 -22.74 22.53 -13.39
CA LYS A 147 -22.17 22.97 -14.68
C LYS A 147 -21.07 24.04 -14.51
N THR A 148 -20.64 24.32 -13.30
CA THR A 148 -19.68 25.37 -13.00
C THR A 148 -18.27 24.92 -13.35
N GLN A 149 -17.64 25.59 -14.32
CA GLN A 149 -16.25 25.32 -14.73
C GLN A 149 -15.23 26.19 -13.98
N ASN A 150 -15.68 27.06 -13.07
CA ASN A 150 -14.80 27.95 -12.33
C ASN A 150 -14.27 27.29 -11.08
N GLU A 151 -12.96 27.16 -10.99
CA GLU A 151 -12.25 26.56 -9.86
C GLU A 151 -12.60 27.19 -8.51
N LYS A 152 -12.70 28.53 -8.46
CA LYS A 152 -13.04 29.25 -7.21
C LYS A 152 -14.44 28.91 -6.73
N THR A 153 -15.41 28.85 -7.65
CA THR A 153 -16.78 28.48 -7.32
C THR A 153 -16.88 27.02 -6.88
N LEU A 154 -16.18 26.12 -7.57
CA LEU A 154 -16.12 24.71 -7.17
C LEU A 154 -15.52 24.55 -5.77
N HIS A 155 -14.45 25.29 -5.48
CA HIS A 155 -13.83 25.29 -4.16
C HIS A 155 -14.79 25.80 -3.07
N ALA A 156 -15.51 26.89 -3.32
CA ALA A 156 -16.52 27.40 -2.40
C ALA A 156 -17.66 26.39 -2.16
N ASP A 157 -18.13 25.72 -3.20
CA ASP A 157 -19.16 24.70 -3.10
C ASP A 157 -18.71 23.49 -2.29
N LEU A 158 -17.47 23.04 -2.47
CA LEU A 158 -16.88 21.96 -1.67
C LEU A 158 -16.75 22.35 -0.19
N LEU A 159 -16.35 23.58 0.10
CA LEU A 159 -16.28 24.09 1.47
C LEU A 159 -17.68 24.17 2.12
N LEU A 160 -18.68 24.68 1.40
CA LEU A 160 -20.07 24.73 1.90
C LEU A 160 -20.63 23.33 2.15
N ALA A 161 -20.40 22.38 1.25
CA ALA A 161 -20.79 21.00 1.44
C ALA A 161 -20.09 20.37 2.66
N GLY A 162 -18.80 20.63 2.87
CA GLY A 162 -18.05 20.20 4.04
C GLY A 162 -18.61 20.78 5.36
N ILE A 163 -18.91 22.08 5.38
CA ILE A 163 -19.52 22.74 6.53
C ILE A 163 -20.90 22.14 6.83
N THR A 164 -21.73 21.95 5.81
CA THR A 164 -23.06 21.35 5.96
C THR A 164 -22.96 19.94 6.53
N GLN A 165 -22.00 19.13 6.06
CA GLN A 165 -21.77 17.79 6.60
C GLN A 165 -21.35 17.83 8.07
N LEU A 166 -20.43 18.74 8.44
CA LEU A 166 -20.00 18.90 9.83
C LEU A 166 -21.16 19.32 10.73
N VAL A 167 -21.98 20.28 10.31
CA VAL A 167 -23.18 20.71 11.05
C VAL A 167 -24.14 19.53 11.21
N THR A 168 -24.38 18.75 10.15
CA THR A 168 -25.25 17.56 10.21
C THR A 168 -24.77 16.57 11.26
N VAL A 169 -23.46 16.29 11.30
CA VAL A 169 -22.86 15.38 12.28
C VAL A 169 -23.04 15.93 13.70
N LEU A 170 -22.74 17.21 13.92
CA LEU A 170 -22.86 17.86 15.23
C LEU A 170 -24.31 17.87 15.73
N VAL A 171 -25.28 18.14 14.85
CA VAL A 171 -26.71 18.11 15.21
C VAL A 171 -27.13 16.69 15.54
N ALA A 172 -26.78 15.70 14.70
CA ALA A 172 -27.14 14.31 14.94
C ALA A 172 -26.55 13.78 16.25
N ASP A 173 -25.32 14.16 16.57
CA ASP A 173 -24.67 13.80 17.83
C ASP A 173 -25.39 14.44 19.02
N LYS A 174 -25.67 15.76 18.95
CA LYS A 174 -26.35 16.50 20.01
C LYS A 174 -27.74 16.00 20.35
N ILE A 175 -28.48 15.49 19.35
CA ILE A 175 -29.83 14.94 19.54
C ILE A 175 -29.83 13.42 19.65
N HIS A 176 -28.66 12.78 19.73
CA HIS A 176 -28.48 11.31 19.81
C HIS A 176 -29.10 10.53 18.64
N GLN A 177 -29.14 11.11 17.44
CA GLN A 177 -29.68 10.51 16.21
C GLN A 177 -28.56 10.13 15.23
N HIS A 178 -27.59 9.35 15.68
CA HIS A 178 -26.39 8.99 14.90
C HIS A 178 -26.66 8.28 13.58
N GLN A 179 -27.84 7.66 13.43
CA GLN A 179 -28.27 7.05 12.16
C GLN A 179 -28.41 8.07 11.01
N TYR A 180 -28.62 9.33 11.33
CA TYR A 180 -28.83 10.41 10.35
C TYR A 180 -27.58 11.31 10.11
N ILE A 181 -26.40 10.91 10.57
CA ILE A 181 -25.14 11.68 10.39
C ILE A 181 -24.80 12.02 8.93
N ARG A 182 -25.47 11.37 7.96
CA ARG A 182 -25.26 11.59 6.52
C ARG A 182 -26.35 12.43 5.86
N SER A 183 -27.42 12.73 6.54
CA SER A 183 -28.55 13.44 5.93
C SER A 183 -29.15 14.46 6.90
N LEU A 184 -29.11 15.72 6.51
CA LEU A 184 -29.69 16.79 7.28
C LEU A 184 -31.24 16.73 7.28
N LYS A 185 -31.84 16.27 6.18
CA LYS A 185 -33.27 16.28 5.97
C LYS A 185 -34.09 15.63 7.12
N PRO A 186 -33.75 14.42 7.61
CA PRO A 186 -34.47 13.82 8.74
C PRO A 186 -34.23 14.53 10.08
N LEU A 187 -33.22 15.40 10.18
CA LEU A 187 -32.89 16.11 11.41
C LEU A 187 -33.63 17.44 11.55
N ILE A 188 -34.20 17.95 10.48
CA ILE A 188 -34.93 19.21 10.41
C ILE A 188 -36.42 19.08 10.10
N SER A 189 -36.87 17.85 9.87
CA SER A 189 -38.29 17.49 9.70
C SER A 189 -38.91 17.12 11.06
#